data_57e47540a17cbc83e5048b3cee7fa53c
#
_entry.id   57e47540a17cbc83e5048b3cee7fa53c
#
_cell.length_a   1.000
_cell.length_b   1.000
_cell.length_c   1.000
_cell.angle_alpha   90.00
_cell.angle_beta   90.00
_cell.angle_gamma   90.00
#
_symmetry.space_group_name_H-M   'P 1'
#
loop_
_entity.id
_entity.type
_entity.pdbx_description
1 polymer ?
#
loop_
_entity_poly.entity_id
_entity_poly.type
_entity_poly.pdbx_seq_one_letter_code
_entity_poly.pdbx_strand_id
1 'polypeptide(L)'
;TLKLIISGDSSSMGFGVSQVVLIKIIDEYQDNLVVNIQSQASGSSVEPLKLFEGDVESVSGTESFSQFDFLAPGMMLFAILLLATTVAASLTKEVEKGTLARLRISKMRSFDMLFGALIPWSVVAAIQVLILLTVSLIMGFNWQGGLNSILLAMFIGVIGGVGSIALGMIIASFAKNDTQAFNLGIMVVVPT
;
A
#
# COMPACT_ATOMS: atom_id res chain seq x y z
N THR A 1 23.76 -16.36 -31.58
CA THR A 1 23.19 -15.83 -30.33
C THR A 1 22.06 -16.73 -29.87
N LEU A 2 22.21 -17.32 -28.69
CA LEU A 2 21.14 -18.07 -28.05
C LEU A 2 20.26 -17.08 -27.28
N LYS A 3 18.98 -17.04 -27.59
CA LYS A 3 18.00 -16.19 -26.87
C LYS A 3 17.46 -16.97 -25.66
N LEU A 4 17.77 -16.50 -24.46
CA LEU A 4 17.22 -17.06 -23.22
C LEU A 4 15.94 -16.28 -22.86
N ILE A 5 14.81 -16.95 -22.89
CA ILE A 5 13.52 -16.35 -22.53
C ILE A 5 13.18 -16.79 -21.11
N ILE A 6 13.10 -15.83 -20.17
CA ILE A 6 12.66 -16.07 -18.81
C ILE A 6 11.21 -15.61 -18.74
N SER A 7 10.27 -16.55 -18.69
CA SER A 7 8.85 -16.24 -18.55
C SER A 7 8.36 -16.50 -17.12
N GLY A 8 7.63 -15.56 -16.56
CA GLY A 8 7.08 -15.67 -15.23
C GLY A 8 6.13 -14.52 -14.89
N ASP A 9 5.50 -14.59 -13.72
CA ASP A 9 4.61 -13.56 -13.24
C ASP A 9 5.42 -12.38 -12.68
N SER A 10 5.46 -11.28 -13.45
CA SER A 10 6.17 -10.05 -13.07
C SER A 10 5.61 -9.37 -11.81
N SER A 11 4.39 -9.73 -11.38
CA SER A 11 3.78 -9.23 -10.15
C SER A 11 4.35 -9.88 -8.88
N SER A 12 5.05 -11.01 -9.03
CA SER A 12 5.66 -11.74 -7.91
C SER A 12 7.01 -11.14 -7.54
N MET A 13 7.15 -10.66 -6.30
CA MET A 13 8.42 -10.16 -5.76
C MET A 13 9.54 -11.22 -5.84
N GLY A 14 9.19 -12.49 -5.67
CA GLY A 14 10.10 -13.62 -5.82
C GLY A 14 10.60 -13.77 -7.25
N PHE A 15 9.76 -13.55 -8.25
CA PHE A 15 10.14 -13.58 -9.65
C PHE A 15 11.10 -12.45 -10.01
N GLY A 16 10.81 -11.21 -9.55
CA GLY A 16 11.69 -10.06 -9.78
C GLY A 16 13.10 -10.27 -9.19
N VAL A 17 13.20 -10.82 -7.99
CA VAL A 17 14.49 -11.13 -7.34
C VAL A 17 15.22 -12.25 -8.09
N SER A 18 14.53 -13.34 -8.43
CA SER A 18 15.13 -14.46 -9.16
C SER A 18 15.60 -14.07 -10.56
N GLN A 19 14.89 -13.17 -11.23
CA GLN A 19 15.26 -12.60 -12.52
C GLN A 19 16.56 -11.81 -12.45
N VAL A 20 16.69 -10.89 -11.49
CA VAL A 20 17.92 -10.10 -11.31
C VAL A 20 19.11 -11.01 -10.98
N VAL A 21 18.90 -12.02 -10.14
CA VAL A 21 19.96 -12.99 -9.77
C VAL A 21 20.39 -13.82 -10.99
N LEU A 22 19.43 -14.31 -11.78
CA LEU A 22 19.73 -15.11 -12.98
C LEU A 22 20.49 -14.29 -14.04
N ILE A 23 20.04 -13.07 -14.32
CA ILE A 23 20.74 -12.19 -15.28
C ILE A 23 22.18 -11.92 -14.80
N LYS A 24 22.36 -11.65 -13.51
CA LYS A 24 23.67 -11.37 -12.93
C LYS A 24 24.61 -12.58 -12.99
N ILE A 25 24.08 -13.79 -12.74
CA ILE A 25 24.86 -15.05 -12.87
C ILE A 25 25.26 -15.29 -14.34
N ILE A 26 24.35 -15.02 -15.29
CA ILE A 26 24.62 -15.20 -16.72
C ILE A 26 25.69 -14.21 -17.20
N ASP A 27 25.59 -12.94 -16.79
CA ASP A 27 26.58 -11.91 -17.14
C ASP A 27 27.97 -12.26 -16.57
N GLU A 28 28.03 -12.67 -15.28
CA GLU A 28 29.28 -13.09 -14.64
C GLU A 28 29.89 -14.34 -15.32
N TYR A 29 29.03 -15.27 -15.75
CA TYR A 29 29.49 -16.44 -16.49
C TYR A 29 30.01 -16.10 -17.90
N GLN A 30 29.34 -15.17 -18.59
CA GLN A 30 29.78 -14.66 -19.89
C GLN A 30 31.15 -13.96 -19.77
N ASP A 31 31.33 -13.10 -18.79
CA ASP A 31 32.60 -12.39 -18.56
C ASP A 31 33.75 -13.38 -18.29
N ASN A 32 33.53 -14.42 -17.51
CA ASN A 32 34.50 -15.47 -17.25
C ASN A 32 34.84 -16.31 -18.51
N LEU A 33 33.85 -16.60 -19.36
CA LEU A 33 34.09 -17.30 -20.62
C LEU A 33 34.87 -16.44 -21.58
N VAL A 34 34.56 -15.16 -21.73
CA VAL A 34 35.27 -14.22 -22.60
C VAL A 34 36.72 -14.09 -22.15
N VAL A 35 36.98 -13.95 -20.86
CA VAL A 35 38.34 -13.88 -20.28
C VAL A 35 39.11 -15.16 -20.56
N ASN A 36 38.50 -16.34 -20.42
CA ASN A 36 39.15 -17.64 -20.70
C ASN A 36 39.45 -17.85 -22.18
N ILE A 37 38.54 -17.46 -23.06
CA ILE A 37 38.75 -17.54 -24.52
C ILE A 37 39.85 -16.55 -24.96
N GLN A 38 39.87 -15.35 -24.40
CA GLN A 38 40.84 -14.32 -24.71
C GLN A 38 42.25 -14.69 -24.22
N SER A 39 42.34 -15.40 -23.09
CA SER A 39 43.64 -15.92 -22.59
C SER A 39 44.19 -17.07 -23.43
N GLN A 40 43.35 -17.82 -24.15
CA GLN A 40 43.78 -18.91 -25.05
C GLN A 40 44.05 -18.46 -26.49
N ALA A 41 43.42 -17.36 -26.93
CA ALA A 41 43.62 -16.78 -28.26
C ALA A 41 44.69 -15.69 -28.18
N SER A 42 45.95 -16.07 -28.30
CA SER A 42 47.05 -15.12 -28.39
C SER A 42 46.87 -14.18 -29.59
N GLY A 43 46.43 -12.92 -29.33
CA GLY A 43 46.71 -11.81 -30.22
C GLY A 43 45.61 -11.28 -31.13
N SER A 44 44.33 -11.56 -30.91
CA SER A 44 43.27 -10.90 -31.65
C SER A 44 42.27 -10.25 -30.66
N SER A 45 42.04 -8.94 -30.79
CA SER A 45 40.96 -8.24 -30.12
C SER A 45 39.62 -8.79 -30.63
N VAL A 46 39.10 -9.77 -29.93
CA VAL A 46 37.73 -10.28 -30.16
C VAL A 46 36.77 -9.31 -29.49
N GLU A 47 35.93 -8.67 -30.27
CA GLU A 47 34.78 -7.93 -29.76
C GLU A 47 34.00 -8.85 -28.79
N PRO A 48 33.52 -8.34 -27.64
CA PRO A 48 32.78 -9.17 -26.69
C PRO A 48 31.52 -9.71 -27.38
N LEU A 49 31.60 -10.97 -27.80
CA LEU A 49 30.45 -11.68 -28.34
C LEU A 49 29.43 -11.85 -27.19
N LYS A 50 28.38 -11.09 -27.22
CA LYS A 50 27.19 -11.38 -26.38
C LYS A 50 26.61 -12.72 -26.84
N LEU A 51 26.95 -13.80 -26.13
CA LEU A 51 26.51 -15.15 -26.44
C LEU A 51 25.04 -15.37 -26.08
N PHE A 52 24.56 -14.64 -25.08
CA PHE A 52 23.17 -14.70 -24.60
C PHE A 52 22.57 -13.29 -24.53
N GLU A 53 21.41 -13.13 -25.10
CA GLU A 53 20.60 -11.95 -24.97
C GLU A 53 19.38 -12.34 -24.07
N GLY A 54 19.39 -11.87 -22.84
CA GLY A 54 18.28 -12.10 -21.93
C GLY A 54 17.13 -11.19 -22.31
N ASP A 55 16.05 -11.75 -22.84
CA ASP A 55 14.80 -11.06 -23.06
C ASP A 55 13.80 -11.55 -22.02
N VAL A 56 13.17 -10.62 -21.34
CA VAL A 56 12.19 -10.90 -20.29
C VAL A 56 10.82 -10.75 -20.91
N GLU A 57 10.17 -11.86 -21.17
CA GLU A 57 8.81 -11.87 -21.65
C GLU A 57 7.85 -12.05 -20.46
N SER A 58 7.14 -10.98 -20.09
CA SER A 58 6.07 -11.05 -19.10
C SER A 58 4.91 -11.87 -19.65
N VAL A 59 4.33 -12.72 -18.80
CA VAL A 59 3.13 -13.48 -19.19
C VAL A 59 2.02 -12.49 -19.51
N SER A 60 1.35 -12.68 -20.65
CA SER A 60 0.26 -11.82 -21.13
C SER A 60 -0.73 -11.48 -20.00
N GLY A 61 -0.83 -10.19 -19.66
CA GLY A 61 -1.68 -9.67 -18.58
C GLY A 61 -0.95 -9.09 -17.38
N THR A 62 0.38 -9.28 -17.27
CA THR A 62 1.21 -8.71 -16.18
C THR A 62 2.18 -7.63 -16.67
N GLU A 63 2.13 -7.28 -17.94
CA GLU A 63 3.09 -6.38 -18.62
C GLU A 63 3.13 -4.94 -18.11
N SER A 64 2.18 -4.53 -17.26
CA SER A 64 2.04 -3.14 -16.84
C SER A 64 2.04 -2.90 -15.33
N PHE A 65 2.29 -3.91 -14.50
CA PHE A 65 2.35 -3.70 -13.05
C PHE A 65 3.69 -3.12 -12.62
N SER A 66 3.66 -1.89 -12.16
CA SER A 66 4.81 -1.27 -11.51
C SER A 66 4.89 -1.73 -10.04
N GLN A 67 6.07 -1.61 -9.43
CA GLN A 67 6.22 -1.84 -7.98
C GLN A 67 5.26 -0.96 -7.16
N PHE A 68 4.92 0.22 -7.69
CA PHE A 68 3.96 1.13 -7.10
C PHE A 68 2.54 0.54 -7.07
N ASP A 69 2.11 -0.14 -8.14
CA ASP A 69 0.78 -0.76 -8.21
C ASP A 69 0.58 -1.84 -7.14
N PHE A 70 1.66 -2.45 -6.69
CA PHE A 70 1.64 -3.44 -5.61
C PHE A 70 1.58 -2.81 -4.22
N LEU A 71 2.30 -1.71 -4.03
CA LEU A 71 2.39 -1.02 -2.74
C LEU A 71 1.22 -0.06 -2.48
N ALA A 72 0.68 0.57 -3.53
CA ALA A 72 -0.34 1.61 -3.40
C ALA A 72 -1.60 1.17 -2.64
N PRO A 73 -2.21 -0.01 -2.89
CA PRO A 73 -3.38 -0.45 -2.13
C PRO A 73 -3.10 -0.63 -0.64
N GLY A 74 -1.91 -1.15 -0.29
CA GLY A 74 -1.48 -1.31 1.10
C GLY A 74 -1.30 0.03 1.80
N MET A 75 -0.67 0.99 1.14
CA MET A 75 -0.48 2.36 1.68
C MET A 75 -1.82 3.09 1.84
N MET A 76 -2.76 2.89 0.90
CA MET A 76 -4.11 3.45 1.01
C MET A 76 -4.85 2.87 2.21
N LEU A 77 -4.82 1.54 2.39
CA LEU A 77 -5.44 0.87 3.51
C LEU A 77 -4.84 1.36 4.84
N PHE A 78 -3.52 1.47 4.90
CA PHE A 78 -2.82 1.99 6.07
C PHE A 78 -3.24 3.43 6.40
N ALA A 79 -3.34 4.30 5.39
CA ALA A 79 -3.81 5.68 5.57
C ALA A 79 -5.26 5.75 6.09
N ILE A 80 -6.14 4.85 5.61
CA ILE A 80 -7.52 4.74 6.09
C ILE A 80 -7.55 4.28 7.56
N LEU A 81 -6.70 3.32 7.94
CA LEU A 81 -6.60 2.84 9.32
C LEU A 81 -6.07 3.91 10.28
N LEU A 82 -5.17 4.79 9.83
CA LEU A 82 -4.70 5.93 10.64
C LEU A 82 -5.81 6.89 11.05
N LEU A 83 -6.94 6.90 10.35
CA LEU A 83 -8.11 7.68 10.75
C LEU A 83 -8.62 7.28 12.15
N ALA A 84 -8.49 5.99 12.51
CA ALA A 84 -8.88 5.51 13.84
C ALA A 84 -8.14 6.24 14.97
N THR A 85 -6.84 6.52 14.78
CA THR A 85 -6.03 7.24 15.79
C THR A 85 -6.50 8.67 15.99
N THR A 86 -6.82 9.35 14.89
CA THR A 86 -7.29 10.74 14.89
C THR A 86 -8.69 10.84 15.53
N VAL A 87 -9.59 9.91 15.19
CA VAL A 87 -10.92 9.82 15.78
C VAL A 87 -10.82 9.55 17.28
N ALA A 88 -9.98 8.60 17.70
CA ALA A 88 -9.78 8.26 19.09
C ALA A 88 -9.30 9.48 19.90
N ALA A 89 -8.27 10.17 19.44
CA ALA A 89 -7.74 11.36 20.11
C ALA A 89 -8.78 12.48 20.16
N SER A 90 -9.50 12.74 19.05
CA SER A 90 -10.52 13.79 19.00
C SER A 90 -11.66 13.54 19.96
N LEU A 91 -12.21 12.32 20.00
CA LEU A 91 -13.31 11.96 20.90
C LEU A 91 -12.87 12.00 22.38
N THR A 92 -11.66 11.51 22.69
CA THR A 92 -11.14 11.57 24.05
C THR A 92 -10.96 13.01 24.50
N LYS A 93 -10.50 13.90 23.63
CA LYS A 93 -10.39 15.33 23.91
C LYS A 93 -11.75 15.99 24.21
N GLU A 94 -12.81 15.57 23.54
CA GLU A 94 -14.17 16.03 23.83
C GLU A 94 -14.64 15.55 25.22
N VAL A 95 -14.27 14.33 25.62
CA VAL A 95 -14.49 13.79 26.95
C VAL A 95 -13.78 14.63 28.02
N GLU A 96 -12.49 14.93 27.83
CA GLU A 96 -11.67 15.73 28.73
C GLU A 96 -12.24 17.16 28.94
N LYS A 97 -12.72 17.77 27.87
CA LYS A 97 -13.33 19.09 27.91
C LYS A 97 -14.71 19.12 28.60
N GLY A 98 -15.22 17.94 29.02
CA GLY A 98 -16.50 17.82 29.69
C GLY A 98 -17.70 18.03 28.78
N THR A 99 -17.51 18.05 27.45
CA THR A 99 -18.61 18.22 26.48
C THR A 99 -19.62 17.09 26.60
N LEU A 100 -19.14 15.85 26.81
CA LEU A 100 -19.97 14.67 27.02
C LEU A 100 -20.76 14.72 28.34
N ALA A 101 -20.20 15.32 29.40
CA ALA A 101 -20.91 15.50 30.67
C ALA A 101 -22.12 16.44 30.54
N ARG A 102 -21.99 17.50 29.73
CA ARG A 102 -23.08 18.42 29.39
C ARG A 102 -24.18 17.76 28.55
N LEU A 103 -23.79 16.91 27.60
CA LEU A 103 -24.72 16.14 26.75
C LEU A 103 -25.50 15.08 27.57
N ARG A 104 -24.89 14.49 28.61
CA ARG A 104 -25.57 13.54 29.51
C ARG A 104 -26.72 14.16 30.30
N ILE A 105 -26.70 15.46 30.53
CA ILE A 105 -27.80 16.20 31.23
C ILE A 105 -28.97 16.38 30.26
N SER A 106 -28.74 16.40 28.98
CA SER A 106 -29.77 16.34 27.94
C SER A 106 -30.31 14.92 27.84
N LYS A 107 -31.61 14.74 27.65
CA LYS A 107 -32.30 13.43 27.49
C LYS A 107 -31.88 12.66 26.21
N MET A 108 -30.64 12.80 25.77
CA MET A 108 -30.11 12.11 24.56
C MET A 108 -29.85 10.63 24.85
N ARG A 109 -30.24 9.78 23.93
CA ARG A 109 -29.94 8.35 23.99
C ARG A 109 -28.47 8.13 23.60
N SER A 110 -27.84 7.09 24.16
CA SER A 110 -26.45 6.72 23.83
C SER A 110 -26.24 6.49 22.32
N PHE A 111 -27.28 6.05 21.62
CA PHE A 111 -27.26 5.90 20.15
C PHE A 111 -27.10 7.24 19.42
N ASP A 112 -27.87 8.27 19.86
CA ASP A 112 -27.81 9.60 19.20
C ASP A 112 -26.41 10.20 19.30
N MET A 113 -25.72 9.91 20.38
CA MET A 113 -24.38 10.37 20.67
C MET A 113 -23.34 9.66 19.77
N LEU A 114 -23.46 8.33 19.60
CA LEU A 114 -22.60 7.56 18.73
C LEU A 114 -22.79 7.96 17.26
N PHE A 115 -24.03 8.07 16.80
CA PHE A 115 -24.32 8.49 15.42
C PHE A 115 -23.96 9.95 15.18
N GLY A 116 -24.13 10.82 16.16
CA GLY A 116 -23.72 12.21 16.10
C GLY A 116 -22.22 12.40 15.86
N ALA A 117 -21.39 11.48 16.36
CA ALA A 117 -19.96 11.44 16.08
C ALA A 117 -19.66 10.71 14.76
N LEU A 118 -20.33 9.58 14.50
CA LEU A 118 -20.07 8.72 13.36
C LEU A 118 -20.35 9.43 12.02
N ILE A 119 -21.43 10.19 11.90
CA ILE A 119 -21.84 10.84 10.66
C ILE A 119 -20.79 11.84 10.16
N PRO A 120 -20.34 12.85 10.94
CA PRO A 120 -19.34 13.80 10.47
C PRO A 120 -18.00 13.12 10.13
N TRP A 121 -17.57 12.14 10.93
CA TRP A 121 -16.35 11.40 10.65
C TRP A 121 -16.45 10.51 9.41
N SER A 122 -17.65 9.98 9.11
CA SER A 122 -17.88 9.22 7.87
C SER A 122 -17.75 10.12 6.63
N VAL A 123 -18.13 11.37 6.71
CA VAL A 123 -17.90 12.35 5.61
C VAL A 123 -16.39 12.59 5.43
N VAL A 124 -15.66 12.74 6.55
CA VAL A 124 -14.19 12.88 6.50
C VAL A 124 -13.54 11.65 5.86
N ALA A 125 -13.98 10.44 6.25
CA ALA A 125 -13.50 9.20 5.66
C ALA A 125 -13.76 9.13 4.15
N ALA A 126 -14.95 9.51 3.70
CA ALA A 126 -15.30 9.53 2.29
C ALA A 126 -14.41 10.51 1.49
N ILE A 127 -14.19 11.72 2.02
CA ILE A 127 -13.29 12.71 1.42
C ILE A 127 -11.85 12.17 1.39
N GLN A 128 -11.37 11.56 2.47
CA GLN A 128 -10.03 10.95 2.53
C GLN A 128 -9.85 9.88 1.48
N VAL A 129 -10.80 8.96 1.32
CA VAL A 129 -10.75 7.90 0.31
C VAL A 129 -10.72 8.49 -1.11
N LEU A 130 -11.53 9.52 -1.36
CA LEU A 130 -11.56 10.20 -2.65
C LEU A 130 -10.21 10.87 -2.97
N ILE A 131 -9.60 11.54 -2.00
CA ILE A 131 -8.25 12.13 -2.15
C ILE A 131 -7.21 11.05 -2.43
N LEU A 132 -7.21 9.95 -1.66
CA LEU A 132 -6.25 8.86 -1.83
C LEU A 132 -6.36 8.22 -3.21
N LEU A 133 -7.58 7.95 -3.69
CA LEU A 133 -7.81 7.43 -5.03
C LEU A 133 -7.35 8.41 -6.11
N THR A 134 -7.67 9.70 -5.96
CA THR A 134 -7.26 10.73 -6.93
C THR A 134 -5.74 10.85 -7.00
N VAL A 135 -5.07 10.91 -5.86
CA VAL A 135 -3.60 10.99 -5.78
C VAL A 135 -2.97 9.74 -6.40
N SER A 136 -3.49 8.56 -6.11
CA SER A 136 -2.99 7.31 -6.67
C SER A 136 -3.09 7.28 -8.21
N LEU A 137 -4.20 7.75 -8.78
CA LEU A 137 -4.36 7.86 -10.22
C LEU A 137 -3.38 8.87 -10.84
N ILE A 138 -3.14 10.02 -10.19
CA ILE A 138 -2.16 11.02 -10.63
C ILE A 138 -0.74 10.45 -10.59
N MET A 139 -0.42 9.64 -9.59
CA MET A 139 0.89 9.00 -9.46
C MET A 139 1.11 7.84 -10.46
N GLY A 140 0.13 7.56 -11.32
CA GLY A 140 0.26 6.56 -12.37
C GLY A 140 -0.13 5.15 -11.96
N PHE A 141 -0.96 5.00 -10.93
CA PHE A 141 -1.53 3.70 -10.57
C PHE A 141 -2.33 3.12 -11.73
N ASN A 142 -1.92 1.95 -12.21
CA ASN A 142 -2.55 1.31 -13.37
C ASN A 142 -3.82 0.57 -12.98
N TRP A 143 -4.96 1.23 -13.19
CA TRP A 143 -6.26 0.70 -12.85
C TRP A 143 -6.83 -0.14 -13.99
N GLN A 144 -6.72 -1.46 -13.91
CA GLN A 144 -7.15 -2.37 -14.99
C GLN A 144 -8.67 -2.64 -15.06
N GLY A 145 -9.43 -2.27 -14.05
CA GLY A 145 -10.83 -2.65 -13.91
C GLY A 145 -11.88 -1.66 -14.48
N GLY A 146 -11.46 -0.57 -15.12
CA GLY A 146 -12.39 0.45 -15.62
C GLY A 146 -13.16 1.19 -14.52
N LEU A 147 -14.15 1.98 -14.91
CA LEU A 147 -14.90 2.87 -14.00
C LEU A 147 -15.63 2.11 -12.87
N ASN A 148 -16.19 0.94 -13.19
CA ASN A 148 -16.92 0.13 -12.20
C ASN A 148 -16.01 -0.34 -11.06
N SER A 149 -14.78 -0.67 -11.37
CA SER A 149 -13.80 -1.11 -10.37
C SER A 149 -13.35 0.04 -9.45
N ILE A 150 -13.23 1.27 -10.00
CA ILE A 150 -12.94 2.48 -9.21
C ILE A 150 -14.08 2.76 -8.22
N LEU A 151 -15.33 2.66 -8.69
CA LEU A 151 -16.51 2.83 -7.82
C LEU A 151 -16.56 1.77 -6.71
N LEU A 152 -16.23 0.53 -7.03
CA LEU A 152 -16.15 -0.56 -6.06
C LEU A 152 -15.05 -0.30 -5.02
N ALA A 153 -13.87 0.13 -5.45
CA ALA A 153 -12.78 0.47 -4.55
C ALA A 153 -13.12 1.65 -3.63
N MET A 154 -13.79 2.68 -4.18
CA MET A 154 -14.31 3.79 -3.39
C MET A 154 -15.31 3.31 -2.33
N PHE A 155 -16.25 2.44 -2.72
CA PHE A 155 -17.24 1.90 -1.79
C PHE A 155 -16.58 1.08 -0.67
N ILE A 156 -15.64 0.18 -1.01
CA ILE A 156 -14.88 -0.62 -0.04
C ILE A 156 -14.04 0.29 0.88
N GLY A 157 -13.39 1.32 0.30
CA GLY A 157 -12.61 2.29 1.05
C GLY A 157 -13.44 3.06 2.08
N VAL A 158 -14.64 3.49 1.70
CA VAL A 158 -15.58 4.18 2.63
C VAL A 158 -16.03 3.25 3.74
N ILE A 159 -16.39 2.00 3.44
CA ILE A 159 -16.73 0.99 4.46
C ILE A 159 -15.55 0.76 5.40
N GLY A 160 -14.34 0.63 4.87
CA GLY A 160 -13.11 0.53 5.66
C GLY A 160 -12.89 1.74 6.56
N GLY A 161 -13.16 2.95 6.03
CA GLY A 161 -13.12 4.20 6.79
C GLY A 161 -14.12 4.23 7.96
N VAL A 162 -15.35 3.80 7.73
CA VAL A 162 -16.36 3.66 8.80
C VAL A 162 -15.92 2.64 9.84
N GLY A 163 -15.33 1.52 9.39
CA GLY A 163 -14.73 0.53 10.29
C GLY A 163 -13.59 1.11 11.15
N SER A 164 -12.71 1.91 10.54
CA SER A 164 -11.66 2.64 11.26
C SER A 164 -12.20 3.62 12.27
N ILE A 165 -13.27 4.34 11.96
CA ILE A 165 -13.95 5.24 12.90
C ILE A 165 -14.50 4.45 14.10
N ALA A 166 -15.13 3.31 13.86
CA ALA A 166 -15.63 2.43 14.92
C ALA A 166 -14.50 1.94 15.84
N LEU A 167 -13.37 1.53 15.27
CA LEU A 167 -12.15 1.18 16.02
C LEU A 167 -11.65 2.38 16.84
N GLY A 168 -11.61 3.57 16.26
CA GLY A 168 -11.25 4.80 16.98
C GLY A 168 -12.16 5.09 18.18
N MET A 169 -13.47 4.89 18.04
CA MET A 169 -14.43 5.03 19.14
C MET A 169 -14.17 4.01 20.25
N ILE A 170 -13.85 2.77 19.91
CA ILE A 170 -13.49 1.72 20.88
C ILE A 170 -12.21 2.14 21.63
N ILE A 171 -11.18 2.57 20.93
CA ILE A 171 -9.92 3.03 21.55
C ILE A 171 -10.17 4.22 22.49
N ALA A 172 -10.99 5.20 22.07
CA ALA A 172 -11.37 6.35 22.88
C ALA A 172 -12.05 5.94 24.20
N SER A 173 -12.79 4.83 24.23
CA SER A 173 -13.47 4.35 25.44
C SER A 173 -12.51 3.85 26.53
N PHE A 174 -11.29 3.42 26.14
CA PHE A 174 -10.25 2.95 27.07
C PHE A 174 -9.24 4.04 27.44
N ALA A 175 -9.15 5.10 26.67
CA ALA A 175 -8.19 6.17 26.88
C ALA A 175 -8.68 7.17 27.94
N LYS A 176 -7.75 7.65 28.76
CA LYS A 176 -8.02 8.68 29.78
C LYS A 176 -7.75 10.10 29.29
N ASN A 177 -6.86 10.24 28.30
CA ASN A 177 -6.50 11.52 27.70
C ASN A 177 -6.22 11.34 26.19
N ASP A 178 -6.23 12.47 25.46
CA ASP A 178 -6.04 12.50 24.00
C ASP A 178 -4.71 11.90 23.56
N THR A 179 -3.63 12.16 24.29
CA THR A 179 -2.29 11.60 24.01
C THR A 179 -2.27 10.08 24.18
N GLN A 180 -2.92 9.56 25.22
CA GLN A 180 -3.04 8.13 25.44
C GLN A 180 -3.88 7.48 24.34
N ALA A 181 -4.99 8.12 23.94
CA ALA A 181 -5.84 7.64 22.85
C ALA A 181 -5.04 7.53 21.53
N PHE A 182 -4.25 8.55 21.23
CA PHE A 182 -3.41 8.57 20.04
C PHE A 182 -2.35 7.44 20.07
N ASN A 183 -1.64 7.27 21.18
CA ASN A 183 -0.64 6.22 21.34
C ASN A 183 -1.25 4.81 21.26
N LEU A 184 -2.39 4.57 21.91
CA LEU A 184 -3.11 3.31 21.78
C LEU A 184 -3.56 3.07 20.34
N GLY A 185 -4.03 4.13 19.66
CA GLY A 185 -4.41 4.06 18.25
C GLY A 185 -3.24 3.64 17.36
N ILE A 186 -2.06 4.25 17.53
CA ILE A 186 -0.86 3.85 16.79
C ILE A 186 -0.49 2.39 17.09
N MET A 187 -0.52 1.97 18.35
CA MET A 187 -0.19 0.59 18.74
C MET A 187 -1.13 -0.45 18.09
N VAL A 188 -2.38 -0.09 17.86
CA VAL A 188 -3.35 -0.99 17.19
C VAL A 188 -3.19 -0.97 15.68
N VAL A 189 -2.90 0.19 15.08
CA VAL A 189 -2.82 0.38 13.62
C VAL A 189 -1.46 -0.05 13.07
N VAL A 190 -0.39 0.15 13.82
CA VAL A 190 0.98 -0.23 13.45
C VAL A 190 1.38 -1.45 14.27
N PRO A 191 1.02 -2.67 13.85
CA PRO A 191 1.50 -3.87 14.53
C PRO A 191 3.02 -3.93 14.44
N THR A 192 3.66 -3.99 15.58
CA THR A 192 5.11 -4.21 15.74
C THR A 192 5.51 -5.59 15.27
#